data_65d2ba825fb0a01c81ae811dd9cf7ee7
#
_entry.id   65d2ba825fb0a01c81ae811dd9cf7ee7
#
_cell.length_a   1.000
_cell.length_b   1.000
_cell.length_c   1.000
_cell.angle_alpha   90.00
_cell.angle_beta   90.00
_cell.angle_gamma   90.00
#
_symmetry.space_group_name_H-M   'P 1'
#
loop_
_entity.id
_entity.type
_entity.pdbx_description
1 polymer ?
#
loop_
_entity_poly.entity_id
_entity_poly.type
_entity_poly.pdbx_seq_one_letter_code
_entity_poly.pdbx_strand_id
1 'polypeptide(L)'
;AAMDALLKVARFEVPMSLVEMEAQSMMQQAVREMESRGVKMQGMPIQPELFNERAERRVRLGLILAELLQKHDLQPRPEQTKAMIEDYAQSFDEAEQIIRWYTADPKRMIEVENLVLEENMVAWVMGQARTTDKRVEFNDLMGNT
;
A
#
# COMPACT_ATOMS: atom_id res chain seq x y z
N ALA A 1 -5.93 -13.39 -2.68
CA ALA A 1 -6.15 -11.99 -2.38
C ALA A 1 -6.15 -11.15 -3.65
N ALA A 2 -6.78 -9.97 -3.60
CA ALA A 2 -6.89 -9.05 -4.73
C ALA A 2 -5.51 -8.64 -5.30
N MET A 3 -4.52 -8.49 -4.45
CA MET A 3 -3.14 -8.16 -4.84
C MET A 3 -2.50 -9.25 -5.68
N ASP A 4 -2.70 -10.51 -5.35
CA ASP A 4 -2.18 -11.63 -6.13
C ASP A 4 -2.87 -11.74 -7.50
N ALA A 5 -4.14 -11.41 -7.57
CA ALA A 5 -4.88 -11.33 -8.84
C ALA A 5 -4.33 -10.22 -9.75
N LEU A 6 -4.01 -9.05 -9.19
CA LEU A 6 -3.39 -7.94 -9.92
C LEU A 6 -2.02 -8.34 -10.47
N LEU A 7 -1.21 -9.05 -9.71
CA LEU A 7 0.10 -9.55 -10.14
C LEU A 7 0.01 -10.53 -11.31
N LYS A 8 -1.03 -11.36 -11.34
CA LYS A 8 -1.26 -12.31 -12.43
C LYS A 8 -1.68 -11.64 -13.73
N VAL A 9 -2.41 -10.53 -13.65
CA VAL A 9 -2.92 -9.79 -14.81
C VAL A 9 -1.87 -8.83 -15.38
N ALA A 10 -1.03 -8.25 -14.54
CA ALA A 10 -0.02 -7.30 -14.95
C ALA A 10 1.23 -8.00 -15.48
N ARG A 11 1.34 -8.08 -16.80
CA ARG A 11 2.50 -8.60 -17.52
C ARG A 11 3.36 -7.44 -18.02
N PHE A 12 4.15 -6.84 -17.15
CA PHE A 12 5.17 -5.89 -17.58
C PHE A 12 6.50 -6.24 -16.93
N GLU A 13 7.57 -5.92 -17.64
CA GLU A 13 8.93 -6.13 -17.14
C GLU A 13 9.24 -5.11 -16.07
N VAL A 14 9.75 -5.61 -14.95
CA VAL A 14 10.21 -4.77 -13.85
C VAL A 14 11.67 -4.42 -14.07
N PRO A 15 12.07 -3.12 -14.04
CA PRO A 15 13.49 -2.76 -14.18
C PRO A 15 14.36 -3.42 -13.11
N MET A 16 15.43 -4.08 -13.54
CA MET A 16 16.36 -4.77 -12.64
C MET A 16 16.99 -3.83 -11.61
N SER A 17 17.27 -2.59 -12.00
CA SER A 17 17.83 -1.59 -11.09
C SER A 17 16.92 -1.32 -9.89
N LEU A 18 15.60 -1.28 -10.10
CA LEU A 18 14.63 -1.11 -9.02
C LEU A 18 14.55 -2.35 -8.13
N VAL A 19 14.62 -3.53 -8.71
CA VAL A 19 14.64 -4.79 -7.96
C VAL A 19 15.88 -4.88 -7.08
N GLU A 20 17.04 -4.53 -7.60
CA GLU A 20 18.30 -4.53 -6.85
C GLU A 20 18.27 -3.53 -5.69
N MET A 21 17.78 -2.33 -5.93
CA MET A 21 17.62 -1.31 -4.87
C MET A 21 16.67 -1.79 -3.76
N GLU A 22 15.55 -2.36 -4.12
CA GLU A 22 14.58 -2.88 -3.16
C GLU A 22 15.13 -4.09 -2.39
N ALA A 23 15.83 -5.00 -3.07
CA ALA A 23 16.47 -6.14 -2.44
C ALA A 23 17.51 -5.71 -1.41
N GLN A 24 18.31 -4.70 -1.73
CA GLN A 24 19.29 -4.13 -0.83
C GLN A 24 18.63 -3.46 0.38
N SER A 25 17.55 -2.74 0.17
CA SER A 25 16.76 -2.12 1.24
C SER A 25 16.17 -3.18 2.18
N MET A 26 15.60 -4.25 1.63
CA MET A 26 15.05 -5.36 2.40
C MET A 26 16.12 -6.08 3.22
N MET A 27 17.30 -6.27 2.64
CA MET A 27 18.45 -6.85 3.34
C MET A 27 18.85 -6.00 4.54
N GLN A 28 18.97 -4.68 4.34
CA GLN A 28 19.31 -3.75 5.43
C GLN A 28 18.29 -3.75 6.55
N GLN A 29 17.01 -3.81 6.21
CA GLN A 29 15.93 -3.90 7.20
C GLN A 29 16.01 -5.22 7.99
N ALA A 30 16.26 -6.34 7.31
CA ALA A 30 16.40 -7.64 7.95
C ALA A 30 17.59 -7.65 8.92
N VAL A 31 18.72 -7.07 8.52
CA VAL A 31 19.90 -6.94 9.38
C VAL A 31 19.60 -6.13 10.64
N ARG A 32 18.97 -4.96 10.46
CA ARG A 32 18.59 -4.10 11.61
C ARG A 32 17.63 -4.80 12.55
N GLU A 33 16.67 -5.53 12.02
CA GLU A 33 15.71 -6.28 12.82
C GLU A 33 16.40 -7.39 13.64
N MET A 34 17.32 -8.12 13.02
CA MET A 34 18.09 -9.15 13.72
C MET A 34 19.01 -8.56 14.80
N GLU A 35 19.67 -7.46 14.49
CA GLU A 35 20.51 -6.75 15.48
C GLU A 35 19.68 -6.24 16.66
N SER A 36 18.49 -5.72 16.42
CA SER A 36 17.58 -5.27 17.48
C SER A 36 17.13 -6.41 18.39
N ARG A 37 17.09 -7.64 17.87
CA ARG A 37 16.79 -8.85 18.65
C ARG A 37 18.02 -9.47 19.32
N GLY A 38 19.17 -8.79 19.25
CA GLY A 38 20.40 -9.23 19.89
C GLY A 38 21.19 -10.28 19.11
N VAL A 39 20.84 -10.53 17.86
CA VAL A 39 21.60 -11.43 16.99
C VAL A 39 22.76 -10.67 16.36
N LYS A 40 23.99 -11.09 16.69
CA LYS A 40 25.18 -10.53 16.08
C LYS A 40 25.34 -11.05 14.65
N MET A 41 25.17 -10.16 13.68
CA MET A 41 25.29 -10.48 12.25
C MET A 41 26.72 -10.50 11.74
N GLN A 42 27.70 -10.27 12.60
CA GLN A 42 29.12 -10.31 12.22
C GLN A 42 29.53 -11.72 11.75
N GLY A 43 29.85 -11.81 10.46
CA GLY A 43 30.32 -13.04 9.86
C GLY A 43 29.24 -13.90 9.16
N MET A 44 27.99 -13.47 9.13
CA MET A 44 26.96 -14.10 8.30
C MET A 44 26.82 -13.37 6.95
N PRO A 45 27.20 -13.99 5.81
CA PRO A 45 27.01 -13.36 4.52
C PRO A 45 25.53 -13.45 4.12
N ILE A 46 24.79 -12.37 4.37
CA ILE A 46 23.46 -12.21 3.78
C ILE A 46 23.66 -11.51 2.44
N GLN A 47 23.31 -12.20 1.37
CA GLN A 47 23.42 -11.64 0.01
C GLN A 47 22.09 -11.01 -0.38
N PRO A 48 22.11 -9.81 -1.00
CA PRO A 48 20.87 -9.16 -1.49
C PRO A 48 20.07 -10.03 -2.44
N GLU A 49 20.71 -10.92 -3.18
CA GLU A 49 20.09 -11.83 -4.14
C GLU A 49 19.05 -12.77 -3.51
N LEU A 50 19.17 -13.06 -2.21
CA LEU A 50 18.19 -13.86 -1.48
C LEU A 50 16.81 -13.18 -1.41
N PHE A 51 16.79 -11.86 -1.57
CA PHE A 51 15.56 -11.06 -1.51
C PHE A 51 15.02 -10.69 -2.89
N ASN A 52 15.70 -11.08 -4.00
CA ASN A 52 15.34 -10.67 -5.35
C ASN A 52 13.90 -11.02 -5.71
N GLU A 53 13.44 -12.20 -5.41
CA GLU A 53 12.07 -12.63 -5.72
C GLU A 53 11.03 -11.79 -4.99
N ARG A 54 11.23 -11.56 -3.71
CA ARG A 54 10.35 -10.70 -2.90
C ARG A 54 10.44 -9.24 -3.33
N ALA A 55 11.64 -8.78 -3.64
CA ALA A 55 11.88 -7.42 -4.11
C ALA A 55 11.20 -7.17 -5.46
N GLU A 56 11.30 -8.09 -6.40
CA GLU A 56 10.61 -8.03 -7.69
C GLU A 56 9.10 -7.93 -7.50
N ARG A 57 8.54 -8.80 -6.67
CA ARG A 57 7.11 -8.78 -6.34
C ARG A 57 6.67 -7.44 -5.76
N ARG A 58 7.45 -6.90 -4.82
CA ARG A 58 7.15 -5.63 -4.15
C ARG A 58 7.24 -4.44 -5.11
N VAL A 59 8.27 -4.38 -5.95
CA VAL A 59 8.43 -3.34 -6.98
C VAL A 59 7.28 -3.43 -7.99
N ARG A 60 6.95 -4.61 -8.44
CA ARG A 60 5.84 -4.85 -9.37
C ARG A 60 4.51 -4.38 -8.79
N LEU A 61 4.21 -4.74 -7.55
CA LEU A 61 3.02 -4.25 -6.83
C LEU A 61 3.00 -2.72 -6.73
N GLY A 62 4.13 -2.13 -6.38
CA GLY A 62 4.27 -0.67 -6.28
C GLY A 62 3.98 0.04 -7.61
N LEU A 63 4.49 -0.49 -8.72
CA LEU A 63 4.24 0.07 -10.05
C LEU A 63 2.78 -0.10 -10.48
N ILE A 64 2.17 -1.24 -10.21
CA ILE A 64 0.75 -1.50 -10.48
C ILE A 64 -0.12 -0.53 -9.67
N LEU A 65 0.16 -0.38 -8.39
CA LEU A 65 -0.57 0.52 -7.50
C LEU A 65 -0.45 1.97 -7.96
N ALA A 66 0.75 2.41 -8.35
CA ALA A 66 0.97 3.75 -8.86
C ALA A 66 0.14 4.01 -10.13
N GLU A 67 0.08 3.05 -11.05
CA GLU A 67 -0.74 3.14 -12.25
C GLU A 67 -2.23 3.17 -11.94
N LEU A 68 -2.71 2.32 -11.03
CA LEU A 68 -4.10 2.30 -10.58
C LEU A 68 -4.51 3.60 -9.90
N LEU A 69 -3.66 4.15 -9.06
CA LEU A 69 -3.89 5.44 -8.39
C LEU A 69 -4.07 6.56 -9.39
N GLN A 70 -3.24 6.57 -10.42
CA GLN A 70 -3.28 7.58 -11.47
C GLN A 70 -4.50 7.41 -12.39
N LYS A 71 -4.80 6.19 -12.80
CA LYS A 71 -5.88 5.86 -13.72
C LYS A 71 -7.27 6.05 -13.11
N HIS A 72 -7.44 5.72 -11.84
CA HIS A 72 -8.73 5.76 -11.13
C HIS A 72 -8.87 6.92 -10.14
N ASP A 73 -7.92 7.85 -10.15
CA ASP A 73 -7.93 9.03 -9.27
C ASP A 73 -8.12 8.67 -7.79
N LEU A 74 -7.33 7.70 -7.32
CA LEU A 74 -7.37 7.20 -5.94
C LEU A 74 -6.43 7.97 -4.99
N GLN A 75 -5.74 8.98 -5.49
CA GLN A 75 -4.83 9.77 -4.68
C GLN A 75 -5.58 10.52 -3.56
N PRO A 76 -4.96 10.69 -2.38
CA PRO A 76 -5.57 11.42 -1.29
C PRO A 76 -5.88 12.86 -1.71
N ARG A 77 -7.11 13.30 -1.45
CA ARG A 77 -7.51 14.70 -1.67
C ARG A 77 -7.36 15.48 -0.38
N PRO A 78 -7.03 16.78 -0.43
CA PRO A 78 -6.91 17.60 0.78
C PRO A 78 -8.16 17.57 1.66
N GLU A 79 -9.33 17.53 1.08
CA GLU A 79 -10.61 17.44 1.79
C GLU A 79 -10.76 16.12 2.57
N GLN A 80 -10.30 15.02 2.01
CA GLN A 80 -10.32 13.71 2.65
C GLN A 80 -9.36 13.64 3.84
N THR A 81 -8.16 14.20 3.67
CA THR A 81 -7.15 14.27 4.72
C THR A 81 -7.66 15.11 5.88
N LYS A 82 -8.24 16.26 5.59
CA LYS A 82 -8.83 17.15 6.58
C LYS A 82 -9.98 16.49 7.33
N ALA A 83 -10.89 15.84 6.62
CA ALA A 83 -12.03 15.13 7.21
C ALA A 83 -11.56 14.00 8.15
N MET A 84 -10.54 13.27 7.78
CA MET A 84 -9.98 12.19 8.61
C MET A 84 -9.38 12.73 9.91
N ILE A 85 -8.64 13.83 9.83
CA ILE A 85 -8.07 14.50 11.02
C ILE A 85 -9.20 15.05 11.93
N GLU A 86 -10.20 15.68 11.35
CA GLU A 86 -11.35 16.22 12.09
C GLU A 86 -12.13 15.12 12.81
N ASP A 87 -12.40 13.99 12.13
CA ASP A 87 -13.08 12.84 12.73
C ASP A 87 -12.28 12.25 13.90
N TYR A 88 -10.98 12.12 13.72
CA TYR A 88 -10.11 11.66 14.80
C TYR A 88 -10.09 12.63 15.98
N ALA A 89 -10.03 13.92 15.71
CA ALA A 89 -9.97 14.96 16.72
C ALA A 89 -11.27 15.08 17.56
N GLN A 90 -12.41 14.69 17.00
CA GLN A 90 -13.69 14.69 17.72
C GLN A 90 -13.71 13.78 18.96
N SER A 91 -12.84 12.75 18.97
CA SER A 91 -12.69 11.84 20.11
C SER A 91 -11.98 12.48 21.31
N PHE A 92 -11.46 13.69 21.16
CA PHE A 92 -10.69 14.40 22.17
C PHE A 92 -11.37 15.71 22.58
N ASP A 93 -11.18 16.12 23.82
CA ASP A 93 -11.78 17.35 24.36
C ASP A 93 -11.23 18.62 23.67
N GLU A 94 -9.98 18.58 23.25
CA GLU A 94 -9.27 19.69 22.60
C GLU A 94 -9.03 19.42 21.11
N ALA A 95 -10.10 19.26 20.34
CA ALA A 95 -10.04 18.92 18.92
C ALA A 95 -9.15 19.86 18.09
N GLU A 96 -9.21 21.16 18.35
CA GLU A 96 -8.40 22.14 17.61
C GLU A 96 -6.88 21.96 17.80
N GLN A 97 -6.45 21.59 19.01
CA GLN A 97 -5.03 21.35 19.29
C GLN A 97 -4.52 20.12 18.52
N ILE A 98 -5.33 19.08 18.42
CA ILE A 98 -4.99 17.88 17.69
C ILE A 98 -4.88 18.16 16.18
N ILE A 99 -5.81 18.93 15.63
CA ILE A 99 -5.78 19.36 14.23
C ILE A 99 -4.50 20.16 13.96
N ARG A 100 -4.14 21.11 14.83
CA ARG A 100 -2.90 21.89 14.70
C ARG A 100 -1.67 21.01 14.81
N TRP A 101 -1.67 20.04 15.69
CA TRP A 101 -0.55 19.12 15.88
C TRP A 101 -0.26 18.30 14.61
N TYR A 102 -1.30 17.80 13.93
CA TYR A 102 -1.14 17.09 12.67
C TYR A 102 -0.70 18.01 11.53
N THR A 103 -1.28 19.18 11.42
CA THR A 103 -1.00 20.12 10.31
C THR A 103 0.36 20.81 10.46
N ALA A 104 0.93 20.85 11.65
CA ALA A 104 2.22 21.51 11.91
C ALA A 104 3.43 20.72 11.39
N ASP A 105 3.31 19.41 11.21
CA ASP A 105 4.42 18.55 10.79
C ASP A 105 4.07 17.81 9.48
N PRO A 106 4.83 18.07 8.40
CA PRO A 106 4.62 17.39 7.12
C PRO A 106 4.68 15.86 7.21
N LYS A 107 5.50 15.30 8.10
CA LYS A 107 5.61 13.85 8.29
C LYS A 107 4.31 13.24 8.82
N ARG A 108 3.66 13.93 9.74
CA ARG A 108 2.36 13.50 10.28
C ARG A 108 1.27 13.58 9.23
N MET A 109 1.31 14.61 8.39
CA MET A 109 0.39 14.74 7.26
C MET A 109 0.56 13.59 6.26
N ILE A 110 1.79 13.17 5.97
CA ILE A 110 2.06 12.02 5.10
C ILE A 110 1.46 10.73 5.67
N GLU A 111 1.54 10.52 6.98
CA GLU A 111 0.92 9.36 7.63
C GLU A 111 -0.60 9.35 7.43
N VAL A 112 -1.25 10.51 7.58
CA VAL A 112 -2.70 10.65 7.35
C VAL A 112 -3.03 10.45 5.88
N GLU A 113 -2.25 11.00 4.97
CA GLU A 113 -2.42 10.80 3.52
C GLU A 113 -2.31 9.32 3.15
N ASN A 114 -1.39 8.58 3.75
CA ASN A 114 -1.25 7.15 3.55
C ASN A 114 -2.48 6.37 4.01
N LEU A 115 -3.08 6.75 5.13
CA LEU A 115 -4.32 6.15 5.63
C LEU A 115 -5.50 6.44 4.68
N VAL A 116 -5.63 7.66 4.19
CA VAL A 116 -6.64 8.03 3.19
C VAL A 116 -6.44 7.24 1.90
N LEU A 117 -5.20 7.12 1.45
CA LEU A 117 -4.84 6.33 0.28
C LEU A 117 -5.28 4.87 0.44
N GLU A 118 -5.00 4.27 1.57
CA GLU A 118 -5.39 2.90 1.90
C GLU A 118 -6.92 2.74 1.87
N GLU A 119 -7.66 3.67 2.47
CA GLU A 119 -9.12 3.68 2.43
C GLU A 119 -9.66 3.79 0.99
N ASN A 120 -9.09 4.68 0.19
CA ASN A 120 -9.48 4.86 -1.21
C ASN A 120 -9.25 3.58 -2.03
N MET A 121 -8.13 2.91 -1.80
CA MET A 121 -7.80 1.65 -2.45
C MET A 121 -8.74 0.53 -2.05
N VAL A 122 -9.02 0.38 -0.75
CA VAL A 122 -9.95 -0.62 -0.22
C VAL A 122 -11.35 -0.38 -0.79
N ALA A 123 -11.82 0.86 -0.78
CA ALA A 123 -13.13 1.23 -1.33
C ALA A 123 -13.23 0.89 -2.84
N TRP A 124 -12.17 1.16 -3.60
CA TRP A 124 -12.12 0.82 -5.02
C TRP A 124 -12.16 -0.70 -5.25
N VAL A 125 -11.35 -1.46 -4.52
CA VAL A 125 -11.32 -2.93 -4.60
C VAL A 125 -12.68 -3.52 -4.23
N MET A 126 -13.30 -3.05 -3.16
CA MET A 126 -14.64 -3.49 -2.74
C MET A 126 -15.70 -3.16 -3.79
N GLY A 127 -15.60 -1.99 -4.41
CA GLY A 127 -16.50 -1.59 -5.51
C GLY A 127 -16.37 -2.52 -6.71
N GLN A 128 -15.16 -2.90 -7.09
CA GLN A 128 -14.90 -3.84 -8.19
C GLN A 128 -15.42 -5.24 -7.87
N ALA A 129 -15.21 -5.73 -6.65
CA ALA A 129 -15.70 -7.03 -6.20
C ALA A 129 -17.24 -7.10 -6.26
N ARG A 130 -17.93 -6.07 -5.79
CA ARG A 130 -19.39 -5.96 -5.86
C ARG A 130 -19.92 -5.96 -7.30
N THR A 131 -19.25 -5.24 -8.19
CA THR A 131 -19.62 -5.19 -9.61
C THR A 131 -19.43 -6.56 -10.26
N THR A 132 -18.37 -7.28 -9.93
CA THR A 132 -18.13 -8.64 -10.43
C THR A 132 -19.18 -9.62 -9.91
N ASP A 133 -19.52 -9.58 -8.63
CA ASP A 133 -20.55 -10.41 -8.02
C ASP A 133 -21.92 -10.19 -8.68
N LYS A 134 -22.30 -8.93 -8.89
CA LYS A 134 -23.54 -8.59 -9.60
C LYS A 134 -23.58 -9.14 -11.03
N ARG A 135 -22.46 -9.10 -11.75
CA ARG A 135 -22.36 -9.67 -13.08
C ARG A 135 -22.51 -11.19 -13.08
N VAL A 136 -21.90 -11.87 -12.12
CA VAL A 136 -22.01 -13.32 -11.94
C VAL A 136 -23.46 -13.71 -11.65
N GLU A 137 -24.11 -13.05 -10.70
CA GLU A 137 -25.52 -13.27 -10.38
C GLU A 137 -26.43 -13.05 -11.60
N PHE A 138 -26.21 -11.98 -12.37
CA PHE A 138 -26.95 -11.68 -13.57
C PHE A 138 -26.76 -12.76 -14.65
N ASN A 139 -25.52 -13.20 -14.87
CA ASN A 139 -25.21 -14.26 -15.82
C ASN A 139 -25.82 -15.60 -15.40
N ASP A 140 -25.82 -15.92 -14.12
CA ASP A 140 -26.46 -17.13 -13.59
C ASP A 140 -27.98 -17.11 -13.80
N LEU A 141 -28.62 -15.97 -13.59
CA LEU A 141 -30.04 -15.76 -13.83
C LEU A 141 -30.39 -15.91 -15.35
N MET A 142 -29.52 -15.40 -16.22
CA MET A 142 -29.70 -15.47 -17.66
C MET A 142 -29.35 -16.84 -18.27
N GLY A 143 -28.43 -17.57 -17.60
CA GLY A 143 -27.96 -18.88 -18.06
C GLY A 143 -28.88 -20.07 -17.72
N ASN A 144 -29.90 -19.86 -16.90
CA ASN A 144 -30.86 -20.90 -16.48
C ASN A 144 -32.17 -20.92 -17.26
N THR A 145 -32.17 -20.28 -18.39
CA THR A 145 -33.23 -20.43 -19.38
C THR A 145 -32.71 -21.27 -20.56
#